data_9dc7f6104f616a6b2d83763b9ba868ca
#
_entry.id   9dc7f6104f616a6b2d83763b9ba868ca
#
_cell.length_a   1.000
_cell.length_b   1.000
_cell.length_c   1.000
_cell.angle_alpha   90.00
_cell.angle_beta   90.00
_cell.angle_gamma   90.00
#
_symmetry.space_group_name_H-M   'P 1'
#
loop_
_entity.id
_entity.type
_entity.pdbx_description
1 polymer ?
#
loop_
_entity_poly.entity_id
_entity_poly.type
_entity_poly.pdbx_seq_one_letter_code
_entity_poly.pdbx_strand_id
1 'polypeptide(L)'
;MNKFFFIVSGLFFLNSCGVKKVTNTDFSNSLKKPTEIINSVNSNSNYSKWLSLKGRAKIVQKNQEITVNVNIINRQDSIIWVSAKGPFGIEIIRSQITPDSVFLINRINKKHFTKSVLEARELLKVDFSFYDLQDIITANPKILKKNYTLKSNREFFHLIADSVSYLVTNTYKVQNIKRLTNKNTLEITLEEYLKEDNFPRKINLKVEAGESFEATIEYSKVEFKKPKKILFEIPNLYNEEN
;
A
#
# COMPACT_ATOMS: atom_id res chain seq x y z
N MET A 1 -21.09 57.62 74.21
CA MET A 1 -20.55 56.71 75.26
C MET A 1 -20.55 55.29 74.71
N ASN A 2 -19.36 54.64 74.81
CA ASN A 2 -19.04 53.25 74.61
C ASN A 2 -19.10 52.70 73.15
N LYS A 3 -18.03 52.70 72.47
CA LYS A 3 -16.94 51.74 72.32
C LYS A 3 -17.36 50.26 72.34
N PHE A 4 -17.34 49.60 71.23
CA PHE A 4 -16.84 48.21 71.19
C PHE A 4 -16.21 47.93 69.84
N PHE A 5 -14.94 47.64 69.90
CA PHE A 5 -14.05 47.30 68.84
C PHE A 5 -14.07 45.80 68.65
N PHE A 6 -14.52 45.26 67.55
CA PHE A 6 -14.36 43.85 67.25
C PHE A 6 -13.45 43.64 66.06
N ILE A 7 -12.26 43.23 66.43
CA ILE A 7 -11.25 42.72 65.47
C ILE A 7 -11.71 41.35 65.01
N VAL A 8 -12.12 41.20 63.75
CA VAL A 8 -12.29 39.91 63.10
C VAL A 8 -11.08 39.63 62.23
N SER A 9 -10.23 38.76 62.80
CA SER A 9 -9.07 38.19 62.12
C SER A 9 -9.55 37.34 60.95
N GLY A 10 -9.35 37.85 59.72
CA GLY A 10 -9.64 37.11 58.47
C GLY A 10 -8.57 36.07 58.21
N LEU A 11 -8.87 34.80 58.42
CA LEU A 11 -8.04 33.72 57.90
C LEU A 11 -8.13 33.71 56.35
N PHE A 12 -7.08 34.13 55.75
CA PHE A 12 -6.85 33.89 54.29
C PHE A 12 -6.56 32.41 54.07
N PHE A 13 -7.56 31.64 53.65
CA PHE A 13 -7.34 30.33 53.07
C PHE A 13 -6.73 30.51 51.67
N LEU A 14 -5.43 30.38 51.58
CA LEU A 14 -4.72 30.20 50.31
C LEU A 14 -5.10 28.82 49.75
N ASN A 15 -6.15 28.77 48.95
CA ASN A 15 -6.39 27.64 48.05
C ASN A 15 -5.28 27.59 47.04
N SER A 16 -4.21 26.90 47.36
CA SER A 16 -3.17 26.50 46.42
C SER A 16 -3.83 25.56 45.39
N CYS A 17 -4.26 26.11 44.26
CA CYS A 17 -4.52 25.33 43.08
C CYS A 17 -3.21 24.63 42.66
N GLY A 18 -3.02 23.42 43.12
CA GLY A 18 -2.01 22.53 42.63
C GLY A 18 -2.27 22.31 41.15
N VAL A 19 -1.53 23.02 40.29
CA VAL A 19 -1.39 22.67 38.87
C VAL A 19 -0.91 21.22 38.87
N LYS A 20 -1.80 20.27 38.59
CA LYS A 20 -1.42 18.93 38.23
C LYS A 20 -0.49 19.09 37.02
N LYS A 21 0.82 19.02 37.26
CA LYS A 21 1.75 18.68 36.20
C LYS A 21 1.13 17.48 35.52
N VAL A 22 0.68 17.66 34.29
CA VAL A 22 0.46 16.56 33.37
C VAL A 22 1.83 15.92 33.27
N THR A 23 2.08 14.95 34.11
CA THR A 23 3.17 14.02 33.91
C THR A 23 2.90 13.51 32.50
N ASN A 24 3.74 13.91 31.55
CA ASN A 24 3.89 13.16 30.32
C ASN A 24 3.98 11.72 30.79
N THR A 25 2.89 10.99 30.65
CA THR A 25 2.94 9.54 30.72
C THR A 25 3.96 9.23 29.64
N ASP A 26 5.18 9.01 30.09
CA ASP A 26 6.17 8.35 29.29
C ASP A 26 5.42 7.16 28.70
N PHE A 27 5.15 7.28 27.39
CA PHE A 27 4.91 6.11 26.62
C PHE A 27 6.14 5.25 26.87
N SER A 28 6.04 4.35 27.86
CA SER A 28 6.96 3.26 27.99
C SER A 28 6.74 2.46 26.69
N ASN A 29 7.32 2.94 25.61
CA ASN A 29 7.72 2.13 24.51
C ASN A 29 8.68 1.11 25.16
N SER A 30 8.11 0.05 25.71
CA SER A 30 8.85 -1.18 25.80
C SER A 30 9.43 -1.32 24.41
N LEU A 31 10.77 -1.17 24.28
CA LEU A 31 11.50 -1.10 23.02
C LEU A 31 11.06 -2.32 22.19
N LYS A 32 10.04 -2.14 21.36
CA LYS A 32 9.53 -3.23 20.52
C LYS A 32 10.67 -3.64 19.61
N LYS A 33 10.89 -4.94 19.51
CA LYS A 33 11.90 -5.48 18.62
C LYS A 33 11.37 -5.47 17.19
N PRO A 34 12.19 -5.28 16.16
CA PRO A 34 11.77 -5.40 14.77
C PRO A 34 10.93 -6.65 14.49
N THR A 35 11.30 -7.78 15.09
CA THR A 35 10.61 -9.07 14.95
C THR A 35 9.18 -9.05 15.46
N GLU A 36 8.87 -8.28 16.51
CA GLU A 36 7.52 -8.13 17.04
C GLU A 36 6.63 -7.35 16.06
N ILE A 37 7.17 -6.26 15.50
CA ILE A 37 6.46 -5.48 14.49
C ILE A 37 6.19 -6.33 13.24
N ILE A 38 7.19 -7.05 12.75
CA ILE A 38 7.07 -7.93 11.58
C ILE A 38 6.01 -9.01 11.81
N ASN A 39 6.02 -9.67 12.97
CA ASN A 39 5.03 -10.68 13.28
C ASN A 39 3.62 -10.08 13.37
N SER A 40 3.48 -8.88 13.96
CA SER A 40 2.18 -8.20 14.04
C SER A 40 1.65 -7.79 12.66
N VAL A 41 2.50 -7.27 11.79
CA VAL A 41 2.11 -6.96 10.40
C VAL A 41 1.69 -8.23 9.66
N ASN A 42 2.51 -9.26 9.69
CA ASN A 42 2.26 -10.51 8.96
C ASN A 42 1.02 -11.28 9.50
N SER A 43 0.68 -11.12 10.77
CA SER A 43 -0.54 -11.73 11.35
C SER A 43 -1.82 -10.91 11.09
N ASN A 44 -1.69 -9.62 10.84
CA ASN A 44 -2.81 -8.73 10.48
C ASN A 44 -3.29 -8.89 9.03
N SER A 45 -2.71 -9.81 8.31
CA SER A 45 -2.97 -9.97 6.90
C SER A 45 -4.36 -10.53 6.61
N ASN A 46 -5.13 -9.80 5.80
CA ASN A 46 -6.44 -10.22 5.29
C ASN A 46 -6.28 -11.11 4.06
N TYR A 47 -6.08 -12.40 4.25
CA TYR A 47 -6.03 -13.33 3.13
C TYR A 47 -7.44 -13.66 2.64
N SER A 48 -7.78 -13.13 1.48
CA SER A 48 -8.98 -13.53 0.78
C SER A 48 -8.60 -14.32 -0.46
N LYS A 49 -9.16 -15.54 -0.62
CA LYS A 49 -8.94 -16.36 -1.81
C LYS A 49 -9.32 -15.62 -3.10
N TRP A 50 -10.28 -14.71 -3.02
CA TRP A 50 -10.74 -13.88 -4.12
C TRP A 50 -10.82 -12.42 -3.69
N LEU A 51 -10.26 -11.53 -4.48
CA LEU A 51 -10.37 -10.08 -4.36
C LEU A 51 -10.71 -9.51 -5.73
N SER A 52 -11.71 -8.65 -5.78
CA SER A 52 -12.06 -7.90 -6.98
C SER A 52 -12.06 -6.40 -6.66
N LEU A 53 -11.35 -5.65 -7.47
CA LEU A 53 -11.14 -4.21 -7.32
C LEU A 53 -11.60 -3.50 -8.58
N LYS A 54 -12.31 -2.38 -8.41
CA LYS A 54 -12.59 -1.44 -9.49
C LYS A 54 -12.14 -0.06 -9.07
N GLY A 55 -11.58 0.67 -10.00
CA GLY A 55 -11.08 2.00 -9.71
C GLY A 55 -10.63 2.75 -10.94
N ARG A 56 -9.95 3.85 -10.69
CA ARG A 56 -9.32 4.68 -11.71
C ARG A 56 -7.82 4.66 -11.49
N ALA A 57 -7.05 4.44 -12.54
CA ALA A 57 -5.60 4.53 -12.53
C ALA A 57 -5.17 5.75 -13.36
N LYS A 58 -4.35 6.59 -12.75
CA LYS A 58 -3.64 7.69 -13.39
C LYS A 58 -2.17 7.25 -13.52
N ILE A 59 -1.67 7.26 -14.73
CA ILE A 59 -0.31 6.82 -15.05
C ILE A 59 0.43 7.99 -15.68
N VAL A 60 1.62 8.28 -15.17
CA VAL A 60 2.51 9.32 -15.69
C VAL A 60 3.83 8.69 -16.09
N GLN A 61 4.19 8.83 -17.35
CA GLN A 61 5.45 8.37 -17.91
C GLN A 61 5.92 9.33 -19.00
N LYS A 62 7.19 9.72 -19.02
CA LYS A 62 7.77 10.63 -20.03
C LYS A 62 6.96 11.92 -20.23
N ASN A 63 6.47 12.51 -19.12
CA ASN A 63 5.59 13.69 -19.13
C ASN A 63 4.24 13.49 -19.85
N GLN A 64 3.88 12.26 -20.15
CA GLN A 64 2.55 11.91 -20.64
C GLN A 64 1.71 11.37 -19.50
N GLU A 65 0.49 11.84 -19.42
CA GLU A 65 -0.49 11.40 -18.43
C GLU A 65 -1.62 10.66 -19.12
N ILE A 66 -1.92 9.46 -18.62
CA ILE A 66 -3.02 8.64 -19.09
C ILE A 66 -3.90 8.27 -17.89
N THR A 67 -5.19 8.46 -18.03
CA THR A 67 -6.17 8.00 -17.04
C THR A 67 -7.05 6.90 -17.62
N VAL A 68 -7.15 5.78 -16.91
CA VAL A 68 -7.95 4.62 -17.31
C VAL A 68 -8.80 4.10 -16.15
N ASN A 69 -9.93 3.49 -16.46
CA ASN A 69 -10.69 2.72 -15.48
C ASN A 69 -10.11 1.31 -15.41
N VAL A 70 -9.81 0.84 -14.21
CA VAL A 70 -9.23 -0.47 -13.99
C VAL A 70 -10.22 -1.40 -13.29
N ASN A 71 -10.21 -2.66 -13.72
CA ASN A 71 -10.85 -3.75 -13.02
C ASN A 71 -9.79 -4.84 -12.79
N ILE A 72 -9.55 -5.16 -11.53
CA ILE A 72 -8.54 -6.14 -11.12
C ILE A 72 -9.25 -7.29 -10.41
N ILE A 73 -8.91 -8.51 -10.78
CA ILE A 73 -9.36 -9.72 -10.10
C ILE A 73 -8.11 -10.47 -9.65
N ASN A 74 -7.98 -10.69 -8.36
CA ASN A 74 -6.94 -11.53 -7.80
C ASN A 74 -7.54 -12.81 -7.24
N ARG A 75 -7.03 -13.95 -7.67
CA ARG A 75 -7.20 -15.23 -7.01
C ARG A 75 -5.88 -15.59 -6.37
N GLN A 76 -5.90 -15.70 -5.06
CA GLN A 76 -4.69 -15.90 -4.26
C GLN A 76 -3.81 -17.03 -4.80
N ASP A 77 -2.50 -16.76 -4.89
CA ASP A 77 -1.43 -17.68 -5.30
C ASP A 77 -1.67 -18.35 -6.68
N SER A 78 -2.51 -17.73 -7.51
CA SER A 78 -2.90 -18.35 -8.78
C SER A 78 -2.90 -17.37 -9.96
N ILE A 79 -3.61 -16.25 -9.83
CA ILE A 79 -3.82 -15.37 -10.98
C ILE A 79 -4.13 -13.94 -10.54
N ILE A 80 -3.56 -12.99 -11.24
CA ILE A 80 -3.96 -11.59 -11.23
C ILE A 80 -4.43 -11.26 -12.63
N TRP A 81 -5.69 -10.85 -12.76
CA TRP A 81 -6.28 -10.44 -14.01
C TRP A 81 -6.60 -8.95 -13.96
N VAL A 82 -6.22 -8.22 -15.00
CA VAL A 82 -6.40 -6.78 -15.10
C VAL A 82 -7.05 -6.43 -16.42
N SER A 83 -8.05 -5.57 -16.38
CA SER A 83 -8.62 -4.92 -17.56
C SER A 83 -8.54 -3.41 -17.36
N ALA A 84 -7.89 -2.72 -18.28
CA ALA A 84 -7.83 -1.26 -18.32
C ALA A 84 -8.68 -0.74 -19.47
N LYS A 85 -9.60 0.18 -19.16
CA LYS A 85 -10.53 0.77 -20.10
C LYS A 85 -10.31 2.28 -20.18
N GLY A 86 -10.21 2.77 -21.39
CA GLY A 86 -10.14 4.19 -21.69
C GLY A 86 -11.50 4.89 -21.63
N PRO A 87 -11.60 6.08 -22.26
CA PRO A 87 -12.85 6.79 -22.42
C PRO A 87 -13.94 5.91 -23.05
N PHE A 88 -15.20 6.17 -22.69
CA PHE A 88 -16.37 5.44 -23.17
C PHE A 88 -16.38 3.93 -22.84
N GLY A 89 -15.52 3.48 -21.92
CA GLY A 89 -15.48 2.07 -21.47
C GLY A 89 -14.83 1.11 -22.46
N ILE A 90 -14.16 1.61 -23.51
CA ILE A 90 -13.42 0.78 -24.48
C ILE A 90 -12.21 0.17 -23.79
N GLU A 91 -12.09 -1.16 -23.83
CA GLU A 91 -10.94 -1.86 -23.27
C GLU A 91 -9.70 -1.60 -24.13
N ILE A 92 -8.65 -1.10 -23.49
CA ILE A 92 -7.37 -0.77 -24.10
C ILE A 92 -6.37 -1.92 -23.91
N ILE A 93 -6.29 -2.40 -22.66
CA ILE A 93 -5.36 -3.44 -22.24
C ILE A 93 -6.11 -4.48 -21.42
N ARG A 94 -5.78 -5.74 -21.67
CA ARG A 94 -6.10 -6.85 -20.78
C ARG A 94 -4.83 -7.61 -20.46
N SER A 95 -4.60 -7.88 -19.18
CA SER A 95 -3.47 -8.67 -18.73
C SER A 95 -3.91 -9.80 -17.82
N GLN A 96 -3.20 -10.90 -17.88
CA GLN A 96 -3.29 -12.02 -16.96
C GLN A 96 -1.88 -12.38 -16.52
N ILE A 97 -1.66 -12.40 -15.21
CA ILE A 97 -0.38 -12.71 -14.60
C ILE A 97 -0.57 -13.92 -13.72
N THR A 98 0.26 -14.92 -13.92
CA THR A 98 0.36 -16.13 -13.10
C THR A 98 1.73 -16.17 -12.41
N PRO A 99 2.00 -17.12 -11.51
CA PRO A 99 3.34 -17.22 -10.92
C PRO A 99 4.49 -17.35 -11.93
N ASP A 100 4.21 -17.91 -13.10
CA ASP A 100 5.24 -18.23 -14.10
C ASP A 100 5.19 -17.35 -15.35
N SER A 101 4.04 -16.77 -15.68
CA SER A 101 3.81 -16.13 -16.98
C SER A 101 3.01 -14.84 -16.89
N VAL A 102 3.31 -13.93 -17.81
CA VAL A 102 2.57 -12.68 -18.05
C VAL A 102 2.00 -12.72 -19.47
N PHE A 103 0.69 -12.59 -19.56
CA PHE A 103 -0.04 -12.45 -20.80
C PHE A 103 -0.61 -11.05 -20.89
N LEU A 104 -0.46 -10.39 -22.03
CA LEU A 104 -1.00 -9.07 -22.28
C LEU A 104 -1.61 -8.97 -23.67
N ILE A 105 -2.76 -8.34 -23.74
CA ILE A 105 -3.44 -7.98 -24.99
C ILE A 105 -3.53 -6.47 -25.06
N ASN A 106 -2.93 -5.87 -26.10
CA ASN A 106 -3.09 -4.47 -26.44
C ASN A 106 -4.13 -4.36 -27.58
N ARG A 107 -5.33 -3.88 -27.24
CA ARG A 107 -6.44 -3.82 -28.19
C ARG A 107 -6.34 -2.64 -29.17
N ILE A 108 -5.58 -1.60 -28.81
CA ILE A 108 -5.35 -0.44 -29.70
C ILE A 108 -4.50 -0.88 -30.87
N ASN A 109 -3.39 -1.52 -30.60
CA ASN A 109 -2.40 -1.92 -31.60
C ASN A 109 -2.68 -3.31 -32.18
N LYS A 110 -3.73 -4.01 -31.71
CA LYS A 110 -4.06 -5.40 -32.07
C LYS A 110 -2.85 -6.33 -31.91
N LYS A 111 -2.16 -6.20 -30.78
CA LYS A 111 -0.99 -7.00 -30.45
C LYS A 111 -1.21 -7.75 -29.14
N HIS A 112 -0.53 -8.85 -28.99
CA HIS A 112 -0.42 -9.55 -27.73
C HIS A 112 1.01 -9.96 -27.47
N PHE A 113 1.37 -10.18 -26.21
CA PHE A 113 2.60 -10.86 -25.87
C PHE A 113 2.38 -11.88 -24.75
N THR A 114 3.22 -12.90 -24.79
CA THR A 114 3.33 -13.89 -23.71
C THR A 114 4.80 -13.98 -23.34
N LYS A 115 5.09 -13.66 -22.07
CA LYS A 115 6.45 -13.68 -21.52
C LYS A 115 6.46 -14.47 -20.23
N SER A 116 7.57 -15.10 -19.90
CA SER A 116 7.79 -15.55 -18.53
C SER A 116 7.86 -14.35 -17.57
N VAL A 117 7.59 -14.57 -16.29
CA VAL A 117 7.74 -13.52 -15.27
C VAL A 117 9.17 -12.98 -15.25
N LEU A 118 10.16 -13.82 -15.50
CA LEU A 118 11.58 -13.41 -15.57
C LEU A 118 11.83 -12.43 -16.72
N GLU A 119 11.40 -12.76 -17.93
CA GLU A 119 11.53 -11.88 -19.10
C GLU A 119 10.78 -10.57 -18.91
N ALA A 120 9.58 -10.61 -18.33
CA ALA A 120 8.80 -9.41 -18.02
C ALA A 120 9.53 -8.49 -17.02
N ARG A 121 10.20 -9.06 -16.01
CA ARG A 121 11.03 -8.31 -15.06
C ARG A 121 12.22 -7.62 -15.74
N GLU A 122 12.91 -8.33 -16.62
CA GLU A 122 14.03 -7.78 -17.40
C GLU A 122 13.58 -6.63 -18.30
N LEU A 123 12.47 -6.82 -19.01
CA LEU A 123 11.90 -5.81 -19.90
C LEU A 123 11.48 -4.55 -19.13
N LEU A 124 10.83 -4.71 -18.00
CA LEU A 124 10.35 -3.60 -17.16
C LEU A 124 11.45 -3.01 -16.28
N LYS A 125 12.62 -3.66 -16.18
CA LYS A 125 13.74 -3.29 -15.29
C LYS A 125 13.32 -3.16 -13.82
N VAL A 126 12.35 -3.97 -13.41
CA VAL A 126 11.80 -3.95 -12.07
C VAL A 126 11.88 -5.35 -11.48
N ASP A 127 12.50 -5.46 -10.31
CA ASP A 127 12.63 -6.75 -9.61
C ASP A 127 11.38 -7.05 -8.78
N PHE A 128 10.33 -7.55 -9.47
CA PHE A 128 9.06 -7.95 -8.89
C PHE A 128 8.74 -9.41 -9.20
N SER A 129 8.38 -10.16 -8.19
CA SER A 129 7.73 -11.45 -8.38
C SER A 129 6.20 -11.29 -8.50
N PHE A 130 5.53 -12.35 -8.98
CA PHE A 130 4.08 -12.44 -8.90
C PHE A 130 3.54 -12.21 -7.49
N TYR A 131 4.22 -12.77 -6.48
CA TYR A 131 3.81 -12.64 -5.08
C TYR A 131 3.98 -11.22 -4.54
N ASP A 132 5.04 -10.52 -4.93
CA ASP A 132 5.19 -9.10 -4.58
C ASP A 132 4.05 -8.26 -5.15
N LEU A 133 3.68 -8.49 -6.41
CA LEU A 133 2.57 -7.79 -7.06
C LEU A 133 1.24 -8.13 -6.38
N GLN A 134 1.03 -9.41 -6.06
CA GLN A 134 -0.15 -9.85 -5.32
C GLN A 134 -0.24 -9.18 -3.95
N ASP A 135 0.85 -9.16 -3.18
CA ASP A 135 0.91 -8.54 -1.87
C ASP A 135 0.57 -7.05 -1.92
N ILE A 136 1.02 -6.33 -2.95
CA ILE A 136 0.68 -4.92 -3.17
C ILE A 136 -0.80 -4.76 -3.50
N ILE A 137 -1.31 -5.53 -4.47
CA ILE A 137 -2.72 -5.46 -4.92
C ILE A 137 -3.67 -5.82 -3.78
N THR A 138 -3.29 -6.79 -2.95
CA THR A 138 -4.09 -7.19 -1.79
C THR A 138 -3.86 -6.30 -0.57
N ALA A 139 -3.01 -5.27 -0.71
CA ALA A 139 -2.58 -4.37 0.37
C ALA A 139 -2.06 -5.11 1.61
N ASN A 140 -1.36 -6.20 1.36
CA ASN A 140 -0.95 -7.15 2.36
C ASN A 140 0.52 -7.57 2.20
N PRO A 141 1.44 -6.59 2.11
CA PRO A 141 2.84 -6.86 1.88
C PRO A 141 3.44 -7.64 3.04
N LYS A 142 3.97 -8.81 2.74
CA LYS A 142 4.72 -9.62 3.70
C LYS A 142 6.08 -8.98 3.96
N ILE A 143 6.37 -8.75 5.22
CA ILE A 143 7.71 -8.33 5.63
C ILE A 143 8.54 -9.57 5.90
N LEU A 144 9.56 -9.79 5.08
CA LEU A 144 10.49 -10.91 5.25
C LEU A 144 11.37 -10.68 6.49
N LYS A 145 11.70 -11.76 7.20
CA LYS A 145 12.62 -11.70 8.34
C LYS A 145 14.02 -11.37 7.84
N LYS A 146 14.53 -10.20 8.20
CA LYS A 146 15.87 -9.70 7.95
C LYS A 146 16.34 -8.91 9.16
N ASN A 147 17.60 -8.51 9.17
CA ASN A 147 18.11 -7.57 10.17
C ASN A 147 17.62 -6.16 9.81
N TYR A 148 16.65 -5.67 10.54
CA TYR A 148 16.16 -4.30 10.41
C TYR A 148 16.64 -3.44 11.58
N THR A 149 17.02 -2.21 11.25
CA THR A 149 17.07 -1.13 12.23
C THR A 149 15.69 -0.59 12.42
N LEU A 150 15.21 -0.50 13.67
CA LEU A 150 13.91 0.06 14.00
C LEU A 150 14.08 1.50 14.47
N LYS A 151 13.38 2.43 13.82
CA LYS A 151 13.10 3.77 14.34
C LYS A 151 11.61 3.86 14.60
N SER A 152 11.20 4.47 15.71
CA SER A 152 9.78 4.58 16.05
C SER A 152 9.45 5.95 16.63
N ASN A 153 8.21 6.39 16.41
CA ASN A 153 7.57 7.50 17.08
C ASN A 153 6.17 7.07 17.53
N ARG A 154 5.32 8.01 17.95
CA ARG A 154 3.96 7.70 18.44
C ARG A 154 3.04 7.11 17.36
N GLU A 155 3.30 7.37 16.08
CA GLU A 155 2.41 7.05 14.98
C GLU A 155 2.93 5.90 14.13
N PHE A 156 4.26 5.76 14.00
CA PHE A 156 4.88 4.87 13.04
C PHE A 156 6.06 4.08 13.61
N PHE A 157 6.24 2.91 13.03
CA PHE A 157 7.44 2.09 13.10
C PHE A 157 8.13 2.11 11.73
N HIS A 158 9.38 2.51 11.69
CA HIS A 158 10.18 2.50 10.46
C HIS A 158 11.21 1.39 10.54
N LEU A 159 10.99 0.32 9.78
CA LEU A 159 11.89 -0.81 9.63
C LEU A 159 12.81 -0.54 8.45
N ILE A 160 14.11 -0.49 8.67
CA ILE A 160 15.12 -0.12 7.67
C ILE A 160 16.14 -1.25 7.54
N ALA A 161 16.35 -1.75 6.33
CA ALA A 161 17.43 -2.62 5.92
C ALA A 161 18.13 -2.03 4.68
N ASP A 162 19.24 -2.60 4.24
CA ASP A 162 20.08 -2.04 3.19
C ASP A 162 19.32 -1.75 1.87
N SER A 163 18.48 -2.67 1.47
CA SER A 163 17.77 -2.58 0.17
C SER A 163 16.26 -2.37 0.29
N VAL A 164 15.72 -2.32 1.50
CA VAL A 164 14.28 -2.19 1.71
C VAL A 164 13.96 -1.50 3.01
N SER A 165 12.96 -0.62 2.98
CA SER A 165 12.38 -0.07 4.20
C SER A 165 10.86 -0.14 4.16
N TYR A 166 10.27 -0.21 5.35
CA TYR A 166 8.82 -0.24 5.55
C TYR A 166 8.44 0.81 6.59
N LEU A 167 7.47 1.64 6.24
CA LEU A 167 6.79 2.49 7.21
C LEU A 167 5.50 1.79 7.64
N VAL A 168 5.40 1.48 8.91
CA VAL A 168 4.29 0.73 9.49
C VAL A 168 3.58 1.61 10.51
N THR A 169 2.25 1.69 10.43
CA THR A 169 1.44 2.45 11.40
C THR A 169 1.45 1.78 12.77
N ASN A 170 1.02 2.51 13.81
CA ASN A 170 0.84 1.97 15.16
C ASN A 170 -0.23 0.87 15.24
N THR A 171 -1.08 0.73 14.21
CA THR A 171 -2.05 -0.37 14.03
C THR A 171 -1.51 -1.52 13.19
N TYR A 172 -0.19 -1.57 12.96
CA TYR A 172 0.53 -2.61 12.22
C TYR A 172 0.10 -2.76 10.76
N LYS A 173 -0.23 -1.66 10.09
CA LYS A 173 -0.45 -1.61 8.64
C LYS A 173 0.77 -1.02 7.96
N VAL A 174 1.19 -1.62 6.87
CA VAL A 174 2.24 -1.04 6.03
C VAL A 174 1.63 0.13 5.28
N GLN A 175 2.23 1.31 5.45
CA GLN A 175 1.83 2.53 4.75
C GLN A 175 2.75 2.84 3.59
N ASN A 176 4.05 2.56 3.74
CA ASN A 176 5.02 2.80 2.67
C ASN A 176 6.03 1.66 2.60
N ILE A 177 6.41 1.32 1.38
CA ILE A 177 7.46 0.36 1.06
C ILE A 177 8.42 1.06 0.12
N LYS A 178 9.70 1.09 0.45
CA LYS A 178 10.74 1.58 -0.45
C LYS A 178 11.76 0.47 -0.66
N ARG A 179 11.98 0.10 -1.91
CA ARG A 179 13.01 -0.87 -2.33
C ARG A 179 14.06 -0.17 -3.16
N LEU A 180 15.31 -0.46 -2.87
CA LEU A 180 16.47 0.05 -3.59
C LEU A 180 17.15 -1.12 -4.29
N THR A 181 17.40 -0.98 -5.57
CA THR A 181 18.32 -1.83 -6.33
C THR A 181 19.49 -0.96 -6.80
N ASN A 182 20.54 -1.52 -7.34
CA ASN A 182 21.79 -0.80 -7.66
C ASN A 182 21.59 0.52 -8.44
N LYS A 183 20.49 0.67 -9.17
CA LYS A 183 20.21 1.86 -10.00
C LYS A 183 18.76 2.33 -9.95
N ASN A 184 17.88 1.57 -9.31
CA ASN A 184 16.44 1.79 -9.37
C ASN A 184 15.85 1.93 -7.97
N THR A 185 14.91 2.83 -7.83
CA THR A 185 14.09 2.95 -6.63
C THR A 185 12.65 2.58 -6.99
N LEU A 186 12.04 1.76 -6.16
CA LEU A 186 10.63 1.53 -6.15
C LEU A 186 10.05 2.02 -4.85
N GLU A 187 9.02 2.83 -4.92
CA GLU A 187 8.27 3.29 -3.76
C GLU A 187 6.77 3.01 -3.95
N ILE A 188 6.15 2.44 -2.93
CA ILE A 188 4.73 2.13 -2.90
C ILE A 188 4.15 2.74 -1.65
N THR A 189 3.08 3.53 -1.80
CA THR A 189 2.36 4.12 -0.68
C THR A 189 0.91 3.63 -0.70
N LEU A 190 0.42 3.18 0.46
CA LEU A 190 -0.91 2.66 0.69
C LEU A 190 -1.65 3.65 1.60
N GLU A 191 -2.69 4.28 1.09
CA GLU A 191 -3.37 5.41 1.75
C GLU A 191 -4.89 5.19 1.83
N GLU A 192 -5.55 6.03 2.62
CA GLU A 192 -7.01 6.08 2.72
C GLU A 192 -7.62 4.74 3.12
N TYR A 193 -7.10 4.14 4.19
CA TYR A 193 -7.66 2.91 4.75
C TYR A 193 -9.05 3.14 5.32
N LEU A 194 -10.07 2.44 4.80
CA LEU A 194 -11.39 2.45 5.39
C LEU A 194 -11.47 1.47 6.55
N LYS A 195 -12.23 1.87 7.59
CA LYS A 195 -12.38 1.06 8.81
C LYS A 195 -13.18 -0.23 8.56
N GLU A 196 -14.14 -0.19 7.65
CA GLU A 196 -15.10 -1.25 7.39
C GLU A 196 -14.46 -2.53 6.87
N ASP A 197 -13.47 -2.40 5.99
CA ASP A 197 -12.82 -3.54 5.36
C ASP A 197 -11.31 -3.56 5.54
N ASN A 198 -10.78 -2.53 6.23
CA ASN A 198 -9.36 -2.41 6.52
C ASN A 198 -8.46 -2.42 5.26
N PHE A 199 -8.98 -1.90 4.14
CA PHE A 199 -8.32 -1.90 2.84
C PHE A 199 -8.07 -0.46 2.37
N PRO A 200 -6.88 -0.15 1.79
CA PRO A 200 -6.58 1.18 1.26
C PRO A 200 -7.43 1.47 0.03
N ARG A 201 -7.85 2.71 -0.11
CA ARG A 201 -8.55 3.18 -1.30
C ARG A 201 -7.63 3.80 -2.31
N LYS A 202 -6.40 4.11 -1.92
CA LYS A 202 -5.43 4.72 -2.81
C LYS A 202 -4.07 4.02 -2.70
N ILE A 203 -3.52 3.69 -3.84
CA ILE A 203 -2.17 3.12 -3.99
C ILE A 203 -1.38 4.03 -4.92
N ASN A 204 -0.25 4.52 -4.45
CA ASN A 204 0.72 5.23 -5.28
C ASN A 204 1.93 4.34 -5.49
N LEU A 205 2.33 4.21 -6.75
CA LEU A 205 3.51 3.49 -7.19
C LEU A 205 4.43 4.47 -7.89
N LYS A 206 5.69 4.53 -7.47
CA LYS A 206 6.73 5.32 -8.12
C LYS A 206 7.94 4.44 -8.41
N VAL A 207 8.38 4.44 -9.66
CA VAL A 207 9.58 3.73 -10.11
C VAL A 207 10.55 4.76 -10.69
N GLU A 208 11.76 4.78 -10.18
CA GLU A 208 12.88 5.57 -10.72
C GLU A 208 13.92 4.59 -11.27
N ALA A 209 13.94 4.41 -12.60
CA ALA A 209 14.77 3.44 -13.31
C ALA A 209 15.32 4.01 -14.62
N GLY A 210 16.04 5.14 -14.52
CA GLY A 210 16.45 5.92 -15.68
C GLY A 210 15.34 6.82 -16.21
N GLU A 211 14.17 6.29 -16.54
CA GLU A 211 12.94 7.03 -16.77
C GLU A 211 12.01 6.85 -15.56
N SER A 212 11.37 7.94 -15.12
CA SER A 212 10.40 7.86 -14.03
C SER A 212 9.06 7.33 -14.54
N PHE A 213 8.46 6.45 -13.76
CA PHE A 213 7.10 5.97 -13.93
C PHE A 213 6.35 6.17 -12.63
N GLU A 214 5.18 6.79 -12.70
CA GLU A 214 4.30 6.96 -11.55
C GLU A 214 2.90 6.45 -11.90
N ALA A 215 2.28 5.73 -10.97
CA ALA A 215 0.90 5.31 -11.09
C ALA A 215 0.17 5.54 -9.78
N THR A 216 -0.97 6.20 -9.86
CA THR A 216 -1.91 6.34 -8.73
C THR A 216 -3.17 5.58 -9.07
N ILE A 217 -3.58 4.66 -8.20
CA ILE A 217 -4.82 3.89 -8.34
C ILE A 217 -5.75 4.27 -7.20
N GLU A 218 -6.95 4.73 -7.53
CA GLU A 218 -8.02 5.03 -6.58
C GLU A 218 -9.14 4.01 -6.75
N TYR A 219 -9.40 3.22 -5.69
CA TYR A 219 -10.42 2.17 -5.72
C TYR A 219 -11.78 2.70 -5.29
N SER A 220 -12.74 2.61 -6.19
CA SER A 220 -14.15 2.92 -5.94
C SER A 220 -14.94 1.73 -5.41
N LYS A 221 -14.47 0.50 -5.66
CA LYS A 221 -15.14 -0.73 -5.21
C LYS A 221 -14.11 -1.80 -4.85
N VAL A 222 -14.32 -2.42 -3.69
CA VAL A 222 -13.53 -3.54 -3.17
C VAL A 222 -14.48 -4.66 -2.78
N GLU A 223 -14.30 -5.87 -3.31
CA GLU A 223 -15.11 -7.05 -2.99
C GLU A 223 -14.22 -8.23 -2.64
N PHE A 224 -14.40 -8.74 -1.43
CA PHE A 224 -13.68 -9.93 -0.94
C PHE A 224 -14.53 -11.19 -1.09
N LYS A 225 -13.86 -12.35 -1.15
CA LYS A 225 -14.44 -13.70 -1.02
C LYS A 225 -15.44 -14.10 -2.11
N LYS A 226 -15.67 -13.29 -3.13
CA LYS A 226 -16.60 -13.62 -4.21
C LYS A 226 -15.85 -14.16 -5.42
N PRO A 227 -16.03 -15.43 -5.79
CA PRO A 227 -15.47 -15.98 -7.02
C PRO A 227 -15.89 -15.15 -8.24
N LYS A 228 -14.98 -14.93 -9.15
CA LYS A 228 -15.23 -14.23 -10.42
C LYS A 228 -14.84 -15.13 -11.59
N LYS A 229 -15.62 -15.06 -12.66
CA LYS A 229 -15.21 -15.68 -13.92
C LYS A 229 -14.08 -14.84 -14.53
N ILE A 230 -12.94 -15.49 -14.78
CA ILE A 230 -11.80 -14.88 -15.45
C ILE A 230 -11.83 -15.36 -16.89
N LEU A 231 -11.92 -14.44 -17.83
CA LEU A 231 -11.90 -14.70 -19.26
C LEU A 231 -10.65 -14.04 -19.86
N PHE A 232 -9.80 -14.83 -20.46
CA PHE A 232 -8.63 -14.37 -21.18
C PHE A 232 -8.51 -15.16 -22.48
N GLU A 233 -8.86 -14.51 -23.57
CA GLU A 233 -8.82 -15.09 -24.92
C GLU A 233 -8.07 -14.10 -25.82
N ILE A 234 -7.04 -14.59 -26.49
CA ILE A 234 -6.28 -13.82 -27.48
C ILE A 234 -7.08 -13.87 -28.80
N PRO A 235 -7.48 -12.73 -29.36
CA PRO A 235 -8.19 -12.75 -30.65
C PRO A 235 -7.27 -13.24 -31.78
N ASN A 236 -7.80 -14.10 -32.65
CA ASN A 236 -7.04 -14.72 -33.76
C ASN A 236 -6.38 -13.72 -34.72
N LEU A 237 -6.84 -12.48 -34.76
CA LEU A 237 -6.35 -11.43 -35.66
C LEU A 237 -5.25 -10.56 -35.02
N TYR A 238 -4.80 -10.90 -33.80
CA TYR A 238 -3.77 -10.13 -33.12
C TYR A 238 -2.40 -10.76 -33.35
N ASN A 239 -1.43 -9.90 -33.65
CA ASN A 239 -0.07 -10.33 -33.87
C ASN A 239 0.68 -10.44 -32.54
N GLU A 240 1.56 -11.43 -32.46
CA GLU A 240 2.47 -11.54 -31.32
C GLU A 240 3.53 -10.45 -31.39
N GLU A 241 3.77 -9.78 -30.28
CA GLU A 241 4.82 -8.78 -30.14
C GLU A 241 6.04 -9.45 -29.48
N ASN A 242 7.15 -9.48 -30.24
CA ASN A 242 8.43 -10.05 -29.80
C ASN A 242 9.12 -9.20 -28.71
#